data_01ad3f8ca2468ae0a0ade8fe73fd67c9
#
_entry.id   01ad3f8ca2468ae0a0ade8fe73fd67c9
#
_cell.length_a   1.000
_cell.length_b   1.000
_cell.length_c   1.000
_cell.angle_alpha   90.00
_cell.angle_beta   90.00
_cell.angle_gamma   90.00
#
_symmetry.space_group_name_H-M   'P 1'
#
loop_
_entity.id
_entity.type
_entity.pdbx_description
1 polymer ?
#
loop_
_entity_poly.entity_id
_entity_poly.type
_entity_poly.pdbx_seq_one_letter_code
_entity_poly.pdbx_strand_id
1 'polypeptide(L)'
;LVGSEMCIRDRLCTAADVTIDYILDERARELYGEEHRAVTLSRLSTKENPVLVQRTRKYGYRFPAATNELKDAGPNIQDYQWQYPIPLQVIEANSGANFPQNEGY
;
A
#
# COMPACT_ATOMS: atom_id res chain seq x y z
N LEU A 1 25.51 13.40 13.70
CA LEU A 1 24.63 13.89 12.61
C LEU A 1 23.32 13.11 12.56
N VAL A 2 23.37 11.77 12.55
CA VAL A 2 22.15 10.93 12.56
C VAL A 2 21.32 11.18 13.83
N GLY A 3 21.95 11.32 14.98
CA GLY A 3 21.30 11.61 16.24
C GLY A 3 20.62 12.99 16.28
N SER A 4 21.19 14.00 15.61
CA SER A 4 20.60 15.34 15.56
C SER A 4 19.37 15.42 14.66
N GLU A 5 19.36 14.69 13.56
CA GLU A 5 18.19 14.58 12.68
C GLU A 5 17.03 13.85 13.34
N MET A 6 17.31 12.75 14.06
CA MET A 6 16.30 12.06 14.88
C MET A 6 15.73 12.98 15.97
N CYS A 7 16.58 13.73 16.68
CA CYS A 7 16.15 14.70 17.68
C CYS A 7 15.29 15.84 17.13
N ILE A 8 15.55 16.29 15.90
CA ILE A 8 14.73 17.32 15.23
C ILE A 8 13.34 16.77 14.90
N ARG A 9 13.25 15.54 14.45
CA ARG A 9 11.98 14.87 14.15
C ARG A 9 11.15 14.61 15.40
N ASP A 10 11.78 14.11 16.45
CA ASP A 10 11.13 13.85 17.74
C ASP A 10 10.48 15.11 18.36
N ARG A 11 10.98 16.29 18.00
CA ARG A 11 10.41 17.56 18.46
C ARG A 11 9.14 17.99 17.73
N LEU A 12 8.91 17.44 16.53
CA LEU A 12 7.77 17.82 15.69
C LEU A 12 6.54 16.95 15.93
N CYS A 13 6.65 15.91 16.77
CA CYS A 13 5.61 14.95 17.03
C CYS A 13 5.37 14.80 18.52
N THR A 14 4.12 14.90 18.93
CA THR A 14 3.67 14.58 20.28
C THR A 14 3.11 13.16 20.33
N ALA A 15 2.99 12.57 21.53
CA ALA A 15 2.37 11.24 21.66
C ALA A 15 0.93 11.18 21.12
N ALA A 16 0.22 12.31 21.13
CA ALA A 16 -1.14 12.41 20.58
C ALA A 16 -1.17 12.37 19.04
N ASP A 17 -0.07 12.74 18.39
CA ASP A 17 0.04 12.76 16.93
C ASP A 17 0.39 11.37 16.35
N VAL A 18 0.80 10.41 17.20
CA VAL A 18 1.21 9.07 16.78
C VAL A 18 -0.02 8.23 16.45
N THR A 19 -0.46 8.35 15.20
CA THR A 19 -1.53 7.54 14.61
C THR A 19 -0.93 6.53 13.62
N ILE A 20 -1.73 5.53 13.21
CA ILE A 20 -1.33 4.60 12.13
C ILE A 20 -0.96 5.37 10.85
N ASP A 21 -1.72 6.40 10.51
CA ASP A 21 -1.44 7.23 9.34
C ASP A 21 -0.10 7.96 9.47
N TYR A 22 0.18 8.53 10.63
CA TYR A 22 1.47 9.17 10.89
C TYR A 22 2.63 8.18 10.76
N ILE A 23 2.50 6.99 11.38
CA ILE A 23 3.51 5.92 11.31
C ILE A 23 3.75 5.49 9.86
N LEU A 24 2.68 5.33 9.08
CA LEU A 24 2.79 4.95 7.67
C LEU A 24 3.44 6.04 6.81
N ASP A 25 3.22 7.30 7.13
CA ASP A 25 3.85 8.42 6.44
C ASP A 25 5.35 8.51 6.80
N GLU A 26 5.71 8.31 8.07
CA GLU A 26 7.12 8.24 8.50
C GLU A 26 7.85 7.06 7.85
N ARG A 27 7.23 5.87 7.83
CA ARG A 27 7.80 4.71 7.13
C ARG A 27 8.03 4.98 5.66
N ALA A 28 7.15 5.72 5.00
CA ALA A 28 7.33 6.08 3.59
C ALA A 28 8.53 7.00 3.38
N ARG A 29 8.81 7.89 4.32
CA ARG A 29 9.97 8.80 4.26
C ARG A 29 11.28 8.10 4.61
N GLU A 30 11.28 7.32 5.70
CA GLU A 30 12.49 6.68 6.23
C GLU A 30 12.95 5.47 5.41
N LEU A 31 12.00 4.68 4.93
CA LEU A 31 12.27 3.42 4.24
C LEU A 31 12.09 3.53 2.72
N TYR A 32 12.23 4.73 2.17
CA TYR A 32 12.19 4.94 0.73
C TYR A 32 13.26 4.09 0.03
N GLY A 33 12.81 3.24 -0.90
CA GLY A 33 13.68 2.31 -1.62
C GLY A 33 14.08 1.05 -0.84
N GLU A 34 13.73 0.94 0.44
CA GLU A 34 14.05 -0.23 1.28
C GLU A 34 12.82 -1.08 1.60
N GLU A 35 11.67 -0.47 1.76
CA GLU A 35 10.41 -1.14 2.09
C GLU A 35 9.63 -1.54 0.84
N HIS A 36 9.09 -2.77 0.84
CA HIS A 36 8.06 -3.18 -0.10
C HIS A 36 6.70 -2.57 0.31
N ARG A 37 6.49 -1.32 -0.05
CA ARG A 37 5.37 -0.49 0.41
C ARG A 37 3.99 -1.14 0.16
N ALA A 38 3.77 -1.71 -1.02
CA ALA A 38 2.52 -2.37 -1.37
C ALA A 38 2.22 -3.56 -0.45
N VAL A 39 3.25 -4.34 -0.10
CA VAL A 39 3.11 -5.48 0.83
C VAL A 39 2.74 -5.01 2.23
N THR A 40 3.40 -3.97 2.74
CA THR A 40 3.08 -3.41 4.07
C THR A 40 1.63 -2.92 4.12
N LEU A 41 1.20 -2.15 3.12
CA LEU A 41 -0.16 -1.62 3.07
C LEU A 41 -1.21 -2.71 2.88
N SER A 42 -0.92 -3.73 2.06
CA SER A 42 -1.81 -4.88 1.88
C SER A 42 -1.98 -5.68 3.18
N ARG A 43 -0.88 -5.90 3.92
CA ARG A 43 -0.94 -6.61 5.21
C ARG A 43 -1.75 -5.90 6.28
N LEU A 44 -1.84 -4.58 6.22
CA LEU A 44 -2.64 -3.74 7.13
C LEU A 44 -4.09 -3.58 6.65
N SER A 45 -4.39 -4.02 5.43
CA SER A 45 -5.72 -3.90 4.83
C SER A 45 -6.63 -5.03 5.27
N THR A 46 -7.90 -4.69 5.45
CA THR A 46 -9.00 -5.65 5.62
C THR A 46 -10.11 -5.29 4.63
N LYS A 47 -11.11 -6.16 4.52
CA LYS A 47 -12.29 -5.90 3.67
C LYS A 47 -13.01 -4.61 4.09
N GLU A 48 -13.12 -4.37 5.40
CA GLU A 48 -13.78 -3.20 5.97
C GLU A 48 -12.91 -1.95 5.93
N ASN A 49 -11.58 -2.13 5.94
CA ASN A 49 -10.62 -1.03 5.93
C ASN A 49 -9.47 -1.32 4.95
N PRO A 50 -9.68 -1.12 3.64
CA PRO A 50 -8.66 -1.39 2.62
C PRO A 50 -7.60 -0.29 2.57
N VAL A 51 -6.67 -0.29 3.52
CA VAL A 51 -5.63 0.74 3.70
C VAL A 51 -4.82 0.97 2.43
N LEU A 52 -4.44 -0.09 1.71
CA LEU A 52 -3.73 0.01 0.43
C LEU A 52 -4.50 0.88 -0.58
N VAL A 53 -5.78 0.58 -0.74
CA VAL A 53 -6.65 1.29 -1.70
C VAL A 53 -6.85 2.75 -1.29
N GLN A 54 -7.15 3.00 -0.02
CA GLN A 54 -7.36 4.34 0.51
C GLN A 54 -6.12 5.22 0.33
N ARG A 55 -4.94 4.70 0.65
CA ARG A 55 -3.69 5.45 0.50
C ARG A 55 -3.29 5.64 -0.96
N THR A 56 -3.54 4.66 -1.81
CA THR A 56 -3.31 4.80 -3.25
C THR A 56 -4.20 5.87 -3.86
N ARG A 57 -5.46 5.95 -3.46
CA ARG A 57 -6.38 7.03 -3.89
C ARG A 57 -5.95 8.40 -3.37
N LYS A 58 -5.51 8.46 -2.10
CA LYS A 58 -5.12 9.72 -1.46
C LYS A 58 -3.84 10.32 -2.03
N TYR A 59 -2.83 9.48 -2.26
CA TYR A 59 -1.49 9.93 -2.69
C TYR A 59 -1.24 9.76 -4.18
N GLY A 60 -2.11 9.05 -4.87
CA GLY A 60 -1.99 8.72 -6.28
C GLY A 60 -1.00 7.59 -6.57
N TYR A 61 -1.05 7.11 -7.79
CA TYR A 61 -0.06 6.21 -8.37
C TYR A 61 0.28 6.69 -9.77
N ARG A 62 1.45 7.27 -9.94
CA ARG A 62 1.88 7.87 -11.20
C ARG A 62 2.77 6.91 -11.97
N PHE A 63 2.49 6.75 -13.24
CA PHE A 63 3.30 5.96 -14.15
C PHE A 63 3.52 6.73 -15.45
N PRO A 64 4.66 6.52 -16.13
CA PRO A 64 4.91 7.16 -17.42
C PRO A 64 3.93 6.61 -18.48
N ALA A 65 3.22 7.50 -19.16
CA ALA A 65 2.42 7.16 -20.31
C ALA A 65 3.30 7.13 -21.58
N ALA A 66 2.81 6.52 -22.64
CA ALA A 66 3.48 6.51 -23.95
C ALA A 66 3.78 7.91 -24.52
N THR A 67 3.06 8.92 -24.02
CA THR A 67 3.21 10.34 -24.40
C THR A 67 4.20 11.11 -23.53
N ASN A 68 4.99 10.44 -22.67
CA ASN A 68 5.84 11.05 -21.63
C ASN A 68 5.10 11.89 -20.57
N GLU A 69 3.79 11.84 -20.53
CA GLU A 69 3.00 12.42 -19.45
C GLU A 69 2.87 11.45 -18.29
N LEU A 70 2.89 11.96 -17.07
CA LEU A 70 2.63 11.15 -15.87
C LEU A 70 1.11 11.02 -15.69
N LYS A 71 0.60 9.81 -15.80
CA LYS A 71 -0.80 9.49 -15.51
C LYS A 71 -0.96 8.98 -14.09
N ASP A 72 -2.01 9.43 -13.42
CA ASP A 72 -2.38 8.94 -12.10
C ASP A 72 -3.43 7.84 -12.22
N ALA A 73 -3.08 6.62 -11.82
CA ALA A 73 -4.00 5.49 -11.76
C ALA A 73 -4.68 5.33 -10.38
N GLY A 74 -4.31 6.17 -9.40
CA GLY A 74 -4.87 6.10 -8.05
C GLY A 74 -6.41 6.08 -8.00
N PRO A 75 -7.11 6.94 -8.77
CA PRO A 75 -8.57 6.93 -8.81
C PRO A 75 -9.21 5.65 -9.37
N ASN A 76 -8.47 4.87 -10.14
CA ASN A 76 -8.98 3.68 -10.83
C ASN A 76 -8.96 2.42 -9.96
N ILE A 77 -8.26 2.45 -8.83
CA ILE A 77 -8.15 1.29 -7.94
C ILE A 77 -9.49 0.96 -7.31
N GLN A 78 -9.89 -0.31 -7.34
CA GLN A 78 -11.14 -0.81 -6.77
C GLN A 78 -10.94 -1.28 -5.33
N ASP A 79 -12.00 -1.29 -4.52
CA ASP A 79 -11.92 -1.61 -3.09
C ASP A 79 -11.39 -3.01 -2.81
N TYR A 80 -11.66 -3.99 -3.68
CA TYR A 80 -11.18 -5.36 -3.52
C TYR A 80 -9.69 -5.53 -3.85
N GLN A 81 -9.05 -4.57 -4.51
CA GLN A 81 -7.67 -4.68 -5.00
C GLN A 81 -6.59 -4.50 -3.91
N TRP A 82 -6.98 -4.49 -2.64
CA TRP A 82 -6.03 -4.62 -1.55
C TRP A 82 -5.42 -6.03 -1.46
N GLN A 83 -6.05 -7.03 -2.07
CA GLN A 83 -5.54 -8.38 -2.28
C GLN A 83 -5.09 -8.56 -3.73
N TYR A 84 -4.13 -9.45 -3.94
CA TYR A 84 -3.75 -9.88 -5.29
C TYR A 84 -4.64 -11.02 -5.75
N PRO A 85 -4.91 -11.15 -7.06
CA PRO A 85 -5.58 -12.33 -7.59
C PRO A 85 -4.71 -13.56 -7.38
N ILE A 86 -5.34 -14.70 -7.11
CA ILE A 86 -4.64 -15.98 -7.08
C ILE A 86 -4.34 -16.37 -8.53
N PRO A 87 -3.09 -16.70 -8.88
CA PRO A 87 -2.75 -17.11 -10.26
C PRO A 87 -3.61 -18.28 -10.72
N LEU A 88 -4.15 -18.20 -11.93
CA LEU A 88 -5.04 -19.20 -12.49
C LEU A 88 -4.41 -20.62 -12.45
N GLN A 89 -3.11 -20.71 -12.73
CA GLN A 89 -2.36 -21.98 -12.67
C GLN A 89 -2.43 -22.64 -11.29
N VAL A 90 -2.47 -21.87 -10.20
CA VAL A 90 -2.61 -22.40 -8.83
C VAL A 90 -4.01 -22.94 -8.62
N ILE A 91 -5.03 -22.27 -9.11
CA ILE A 91 -6.43 -22.72 -9.05
C ILE A 91 -6.61 -24.01 -9.84
N GLU A 92 -6.12 -24.06 -11.07
CA GLU A 92 -6.20 -25.21 -11.97
C GLU A 92 -5.43 -26.43 -11.42
N ALA A 93 -4.26 -26.22 -10.83
CA ALA A 93 -3.48 -27.28 -10.19
C ALA A 93 -4.18 -27.92 -8.97
N ASN A 94 -5.13 -27.19 -8.37
CA ASN A 94 -5.93 -27.64 -7.23
C ASN A 94 -7.38 -27.95 -7.61
N SER A 95 -7.64 -28.35 -8.84
CA SER A 95 -8.99 -28.60 -9.39
C SER A 95 -9.82 -29.65 -8.61
N GLY A 96 -9.18 -30.51 -7.81
CA GLY A 96 -9.84 -31.46 -6.93
C GLY A 96 -10.32 -30.89 -5.59
N ALA A 97 -9.95 -29.65 -5.27
CA ALA A 97 -10.35 -28.94 -4.06
C ALA A 97 -11.18 -27.70 -4.42
N ASN A 98 -12.05 -27.29 -3.50
CA ASN A 98 -12.73 -25.99 -3.65
C ASN A 98 -11.71 -24.88 -3.34
N PHE A 99 -11.13 -24.31 -4.40
CA PHE A 99 -10.13 -23.26 -4.31
C PHE A 99 -10.63 -22.00 -5.03
N PRO A 100 -11.48 -21.19 -4.38
CA PRO A 100 -12.08 -20.02 -4.99
C PRO A 100 -11.06 -18.90 -5.18
N GLN A 101 -11.29 -18.07 -6.18
CA GLN A 101 -10.56 -16.82 -6.38
C GLN A 101 -10.88 -15.83 -5.25
N ASN A 102 -9.98 -14.86 -5.01
CA ASN A 102 -10.26 -13.74 -4.14
C ASN A 102 -11.43 -12.91 -4.67
N GLU A 103 -12.23 -12.36 -3.76
CA GLU A 103 -13.42 -11.57 -4.10
C GLU A 103 -13.07 -10.43 -5.07
N GLY A 104 -13.83 -10.30 -6.14
CA GLY A 104 -13.69 -9.25 -7.14
C GLY A 104 -12.87 -9.62 -8.38
N TYR A 105 -12.21 -10.78 -8.38
CA TYR A 105 -11.42 -11.28 -9.52
C TYR A 105 -12.10 -12.43 -10.24
#